data_c0603f2a598df32a19d8569fcffa28ae
#
_entry.id   c0603f2a598df32a19d8569fcffa28ae
#
_cell.length_a   1.000
_cell.length_b   1.000
_cell.length_c   1.000
_cell.angle_alpha   90.00
_cell.angle_beta   90.00
_cell.angle_gamma   90.00
#
_symmetry.space_group_name_H-M   'P 1'
#
loop_
_entity.id
_entity.type
_entity.pdbx_description
1 polymer ?
#
loop_
_entity_poly.entity_id
_entity_poly.type
_entity_poly.pdbx_seq_one_letter_code
_entity_poly.pdbx_strand_id
1 'polypeptide(L)'
;MPIVAVVDHQHLFECLPVGGLNIERVSLAGALDSHLDPALDEAWRDRHEAAALARLRDLIGGGDAAPDGHQAAVAFRDAPRMLGWQRRVQQWAQECAEISLSAPGDNPMFAPAGGGSPARILSNAGYHDARSAPMLNAIAAATADLASLAAVQATRLAEDPAGLAASESEPEVTLLSMTALGWAEEARVAAAPTLISLGGSPPSDTSSPALFAWRLAEDAGTCLQAALATLAVLAAHTIAAAGRPIPPALHERFDATLERFPRPLHTSGYQAALQRIADDVERQVHPTGARGPDPG
;
A
#
# COMPACT_ATOMS: atom_id res chain seq x y z
N MET A 1 -7.47 -24.35 -3.70
CA MET A 1 -7.75 -23.08 -4.40
C MET A 1 -7.67 -21.82 -3.52
N PRO A 2 -8.22 -21.72 -2.29
CA PRO A 2 -7.99 -20.55 -1.42
C PRO A 2 -6.53 -20.30 -1.09
N ILE A 3 -5.74 -21.37 -0.99
CA ILE A 3 -4.29 -21.34 -0.71
C ILE A 3 -3.51 -20.62 -1.82
N VAL A 4 -3.86 -20.85 -3.08
CA VAL A 4 -3.21 -20.19 -4.23
C VAL A 4 -3.49 -18.68 -4.21
N ALA A 5 -4.71 -18.26 -3.86
CA ALA A 5 -5.06 -16.85 -3.73
C ALA A 5 -4.23 -16.15 -2.64
N VAL A 6 -3.95 -16.82 -1.52
CA VAL A 6 -3.11 -16.25 -0.44
C VAL A 6 -1.63 -16.17 -0.83
N VAL A 7 -1.12 -17.13 -1.63
CA VAL A 7 0.26 -17.10 -2.14
C VAL A 7 0.43 -16.01 -3.19
N ASP A 8 -0.52 -15.82 -4.09
CA ASP A 8 -0.49 -14.72 -5.07
C ASP A 8 -0.59 -13.36 -4.38
N HIS A 9 -1.25 -13.27 -3.23
CA HIS A 9 -1.26 -12.07 -2.40
C HIS A 9 0.07 -11.78 -1.69
N GLN A 10 0.94 -12.75 -1.46
CA GLN A 10 2.29 -12.44 -1.01
C GLN A 10 3.02 -11.55 -2.02
N HIS A 11 2.82 -11.72 -3.31
CA HIS A 11 3.37 -10.83 -4.33
C HIS A 11 2.74 -9.43 -4.29
N LEU A 12 1.43 -9.29 -4.11
CA LEU A 12 0.80 -7.99 -3.86
C LEU A 12 1.33 -7.33 -2.58
N PHE A 13 1.60 -8.10 -1.55
CA PHE A 13 2.20 -7.60 -0.30
C PHE A 13 3.63 -7.12 -0.46
N GLU A 14 4.43 -7.73 -1.31
CA GLU A 14 5.76 -7.23 -1.65
C GLU A 14 5.68 -5.90 -2.42
N CYS A 15 4.56 -5.65 -3.10
CA CYS A 15 4.30 -4.41 -3.82
C CYS A 15 3.89 -3.25 -2.92
N LEU A 16 3.09 -3.53 -1.89
CA LEU A 16 2.61 -2.51 -0.94
C LEU A 16 3.73 -1.83 -0.15
N PRO A 17 4.81 -2.51 0.31
CA PRO A 17 5.97 -1.83 0.88
C PRO A 17 6.64 -0.84 -0.09
N VAL A 18 6.65 -1.14 -1.38
CA VAL A 18 7.15 -0.18 -2.40
C VAL A 18 6.21 1.00 -2.54
N GLY A 19 4.90 0.77 -2.50
CA GLY A 19 3.88 1.82 -2.43
C GLY A 19 4.02 2.65 -1.14
N GLY A 20 4.11 2.01 0.01
CA GLY A 20 4.36 2.63 1.31
C GLY A 20 5.68 3.43 1.32
N LEU A 21 6.76 2.88 0.76
CA LEU A 21 8.02 3.59 0.56
C LEU A 21 7.88 4.83 -0.33
N ASN A 22 6.96 4.84 -1.27
CA ASN A 22 6.68 6.02 -2.09
C ASN A 22 5.94 7.10 -1.29
N ILE A 23 4.95 6.76 -0.45
CA ILE A 23 4.36 7.70 0.50
C ILE A 23 5.44 8.23 1.44
N GLU A 24 6.27 7.35 2.01
CA GLU A 24 7.38 7.74 2.87
C GLU A 24 8.30 8.74 2.17
N ARG A 25 8.67 8.50 0.92
CA ARG A 25 9.62 9.34 0.17
C ARG A 25 9.02 10.67 -0.28
N VAL A 26 7.74 10.70 -0.58
CA VAL A 26 7.07 11.85 -1.19
C VAL A 26 6.48 12.78 -0.14
N SER A 27 5.88 12.24 0.92
CA SER A 27 5.30 13.06 2.00
C SER A 27 6.33 13.87 2.79
N LEU A 28 7.60 13.45 2.75
CA LEU A 28 8.68 14.13 3.47
C LEU A 28 9.18 15.42 2.79
N ALA A 29 8.86 15.60 1.53
CA ALA A 29 9.30 16.76 0.79
C ALA A 29 8.76 18.08 1.31
N GLY A 30 7.72 18.05 2.13
CA GLY A 30 7.03 19.24 2.60
C GLY A 30 6.95 19.45 4.11
N ALA A 31 7.34 18.48 4.96
CA ALA A 31 7.03 18.58 6.39
C ALA A 31 8.05 17.86 7.27
N LEU A 32 9.19 18.48 7.53
CA LEU A 32 10.18 18.03 8.49
C LEU A 32 9.94 18.69 9.84
N ASP A 33 9.00 18.14 10.59
CA ASP A 33 8.66 18.60 11.93
C ASP A 33 8.96 17.54 12.99
N SER A 34 8.80 17.94 14.25
CA SER A 34 8.94 17.10 15.45
C SER A 34 8.09 15.81 15.45
N HIS A 35 7.21 15.61 14.47
CA HIS A 35 6.39 14.41 14.36
C HIS A 35 7.16 13.12 13.99
N LEU A 36 8.45 13.25 13.70
CA LEU A 36 9.37 12.12 13.51
C LEU A 36 10.36 11.95 14.68
N ASP A 37 10.14 12.63 15.79
CA ASP A 37 11.01 12.56 16.97
C ASP A 37 11.14 11.10 17.47
N PRO A 38 12.37 10.63 17.77
CA PRO A 38 12.59 9.29 18.31
C PRO A 38 11.81 8.98 19.59
N ALA A 39 11.44 9.99 20.39
CA ALA A 39 10.62 9.80 21.59
C ALA A 39 9.24 9.19 21.28
N LEU A 40 8.75 9.34 20.04
CA LEU A 40 7.49 8.72 19.59
C LEU A 40 7.58 7.21 19.50
N ASP A 41 8.76 6.64 19.24
CA ASP A 41 8.98 5.19 19.17
C ASP A 41 8.58 4.51 20.49
N GLU A 42 8.96 5.14 21.62
CA GLU A 42 8.62 4.66 22.96
C GLU A 42 7.17 5.03 23.36
N ALA A 43 6.73 6.24 22.99
CA ALA A 43 5.42 6.74 23.38
C ALA A 43 4.27 5.92 22.75
N TRP A 44 4.41 5.52 21.49
CA TRP A 44 3.37 4.76 20.80
C TRP A 44 3.37 3.26 21.11
N ARG A 45 4.46 2.72 21.63
CA ARG A 45 4.61 1.32 22.08
C ARG A 45 4.23 0.29 21.01
N ASP A 46 4.36 0.65 19.73
CA ASP A 46 4.07 -0.21 18.60
C ASP A 46 5.31 -0.38 17.73
N ARG A 47 5.79 -1.63 17.59
CA ARG A 47 7.00 -1.95 16.83
C ARG A 47 6.90 -1.64 15.34
N HIS A 48 5.70 -1.73 14.75
CA HIS A 48 5.49 -1.46 13.34
C HIS A 48 5.47 0.04 13.05
N GLU A 49 4.84 0.82 13.94
CA GLU A 49 4.87 2.28 13.88
C GLU A 49 6.30 2.79 14.11
N ALA A 50 7.02 2.25 15.09
CA ALA A 50 8.44 2.58 15.32
C ALA A 50 9.33 2.26 14.11
N ALA A 51 9.12 1.12 13.45
CA ALA A 51 9.83 0.77 12.23
C ALA A 51 9.49 1.72 11.06
N ALA A 52 8.24 2.18 10.96
CA ALA A 52 7.84 3.18 9.98
C ALA A 52 8.53 4.53 10.26
N LEU A 53 8.50 5.00 11.51
CA LEU A 53 9.20 6.22 11.94
C LEU A 53 10.71 6.17 11.66
N ALA A 54 11.37 5.07 12.02
CA ALA A 54 12.80 4.88 11.76
C ALA A 54 13.10 4.98 10.25
N ARG A 55 12.28 4.33 9.42
CA ARG A 55 12.44 4.39 7.97
C ARG A 55 12.25 5.78 7.40
N LEU A 56 11.27 6.54 7.91
CA LEU A 56 11.03 7.92 7.49
C LEU A 56 12.25 8.81 7.87
N ARG A 57 12.78 8.67 9.09
CA ARG A 57 13.99 9.38 9.51
C ARG A 57 15.19 9.09 8.62
N ASP A 58 15.40 7.81 8.25
CA ASP A 58 16.48 7.42 7.35
C ASP A 58 16.38 8.09 5.97
N LEU A 59 15.15 8.21 5.44
CA LEU A 59 14.89 8.84 4.14
C LEU A 59 15.13 10.36 4.16
N ILE A 60 14.88 11.00 5.31
CA ILE A 60 15.09 12.44 5.49
C ILE A 60 16.57 12.76 5.80
N GLY A 61 17.35 11.78 6.25
CA GLY A 61 18.71 12.00 6.74
C GLY A 61 19.53 12.92 5.86
N GLY A 62 19.94 14.07 6.39
CA GLY A 62 20.68 15.12 5.69
C GLY A 62 19.83 16.15 4.95
N GLY A 63 18.49 16.14 5.08
CA GLY A 63 17.63 17.24 4.66
C GLY A 63 17.57 18.35 5.72
N ASP A 64 17.41 19.60 5.28
CA ASP A 64 17.19 20.72 6.20
C ASP A 64 15.79 20.56 6.83
N ALA A 65 15.77 20.39 8.13
CA ALA A 65 14.56 20.60 8.91
C ALA A 65 14.28 22.11 8.95
N ALA A 66 13.28 22.58 8.25
CA ALA A 66 12.85 23.96 8.39
C ALA A 66 12.04 24.09 9.69
N PRO A 67 12.54 24.77 10.71
CA PRO A 67 11.83 24.97 11.96
C PRO A 67 10.85 26.13 11.82
N ASP A 68 9.80 25.98 11.06
CA ASP A 68 8.78 27.04 10.96
C ASP A 68 7.83 27.05 12.16
N GLY A 69 8.07 26.23 13.18
CA GLY A 69 7.33 26.23 14.45
C GLY A 69 5.84 25.86 14.32
N HIS A 70 5.37 25.51 13.16
CA HIS A 70 3.99 25.12 12.90
C HIS A 70 3.88 23.59 12.82
N GLN A 71 2.79 23.05 13.34
CA GLN A 71 2.49 21.64 13.16
C GLN A 71 2.17 21.34 11.69
N ALA A 72 2.82 20.32 11.11
CA ALA A 72 2.43 19.78 9.83
C ALA A 72 0.97 19.31 9.86
N ALA A 73 0.31 19.29 8.70
CA ALA A 73 -1.03 18.75 8.58
C ALA A 73 -1.09 17.30 9.08
N VAL A 74 -2.25 16.90 9.64
CA VAL A 74 -2.43 15.56 10.21
C VAL A 74 -2.07 14.46 9.21
N ALA A 75 -2.38 14.64 7.93
CA ALA A 75 -2.06 13.69 6.89
C ALA A 75 -0.57 13.35 6.77
N PHE A 76 0.33 14.28 7.12
CA PHE A 76 1.77 14.00 7.16
C PHE A 76 2.18 13.37 8.50
N ARG A 77 1.61 13.83 9.60
CA ARG A 77 1.94 13.32 10.94
C ARG A 77 1.40 11.91 11.21
N ASP A 78 0.31 11.52 10.53
CA ASP A 78 -0.32 10.22 10.70
C ASP A 78 0.31 9.13 9.79
N ALA A 79 1.11 9.52 8.80
CA ALA A 79 1.73 8.60 7.86
C ALA A 79 2.48 7.42 8.53
N PRO A 80 3.34 7.61 9.56
CA PRO A 80 4.03 6.49 10.19
C PRO A 80 3.06 5.52 10.92
N ARG A 81 1.96 6.01 11.44
CA ARG A 81 0.94 5.18 12.09
C ARG A 81 0.19 4.32 11.09
N MET A 82 -0.24 4.92 9.96
CA MET A 82 -0.93 4.19 8.90
C MET A 82 -0.01 3.17 8.22
N LEU A 83 1.26 3.51 7.99
CA LEU A 83 2.28 2.59 7.52
C LEU A 83 2.56 1.46 8.51
N GLY A 84 2.60 1.78 9.81
CA GLY A 84 2.72 0.80 10.88
C GLY A 84 1.54 -0.18 10.90
N TRP A 85 0.31 0.32 10.75
CA TRP A 85 -0.88 -0.50 10.63
C TRP A 85 -0.82 -1.43 9.41
N GLN A 86 -0.44 -0.92 8.24
CA GLN A 86 -0.27 -1.71 7.04
C GLN A 86 0.74 -2.86 7.25
N ARG A 87 1.88 -2.60 7.86
CA ARG A 87 2.89 -3.62 8.18
C ARG A 87 2.35 -4.68 9.14
N ARG A 88 1.53 -4.28 10.12
CA ARG A 88 0.88 -5.22 11.04
C ARG A 88 -0.10 -6.13 10.32
N VAL A 89 -0.93 -5.59 9.44
CA VAL A 89 -1.89 -6.36 8.64
C VAL A 89 -1.15 -7.35 7.73
N GLN A 90 -0.06 -6.94 7.11
CA GLN A 90 0.80 -7.80 6.29
C GLN A 90 1.34 -8.98 7.09
N GLN A 91 1.95 -8.72 8.24
CA GLN A 91 2.45 -9.79 9.10
C GLN A 91 1.34 -10.77 9.50
N TRP A 92 0.20 -10.26 9.88
CA TRP A 92 -0.95 -11.08 10.27
C TRP A 92 -1.46 -11.96 9.12
N ALA A 93 -1.52 -11.40 7.91
CA ALA A 93 -1.89 -12.16 6.72
C ALA A 93 -0.87 -13.26 6.39
N GLN A 94 0.43 -12.98 6.54
CA GLN A 94 1.47 -13.97 6.36
C GLN A 94 1.32 -15.13 7.35
N GLU A 95 1.12 -14.84 8.64
CA GLU A 95 0.88 -15.86 9.67
C GLU A 95 -0.34 -16.73 9.34
N CYS A 96 -1.44 -16.13 8.86
CA CYS A 96 -2.63 -16.85 8.42
C CYS A 96 -2.36 -17.73 7.19
N ALA A 97 -1.56 -17.24 6.23
CA ALA A 97 -1.17 -18.00 5.06
C ALA A 97 -0.32 -19.23 5.42
N GLU A 98 0.66 -19.07 6.29
CA GLU A 98 1.51 -20.16 6.76
C GLU A 98 0.70 -21.27 7.44
N ILE A 99 -0.29 -20.89 8.28
CA ILE A 99 -1.20 -21.84 8.91
C ILE A 99 -2.05 -22.56 7.84
N SER A 100 -2.61 -21.84 6.88
CA SER A 100 -3.47 -22.41 5.84
C SER A 100 -2.73 -23.33 4.89
N LEU A 101 -1.44 -23.02 4.60
CA LEU A 101 -0.58 -23.85 3.76
C LEU A 101 -0.13 -25.15 4.45
N SER A 102 -0.01 -25.15 5.78
CA SER A 102 0.44 -26.30 6.56
C SER A 102 -0.69 -27.17 7.09
N ALA A 103 -1.92 -26.66 7.15
CA ALA A 103 -3.07 -27.37 7.67
C ALA A 103 -3.68 -28.33 6.63
N PRO A 104 -4.19 -29.50 7.05
CA PRO A 104 -4.96 -30.37 6.17
C PRO A 104 -6.24 -29.69 5.68
N GLY A 105 -6.42 -29.61 4.35
CA GLY A 105 -7.56 -28.98 3.70
C GLY A 105 -8.66 -29.92 3.25
N ASP A 106 -8.56 -31.23 3.50
CA ASP A 106 -9.50 -32.22 3.01
C ASP A 106 -10.67 -32.49 3.95
N ASN A 107 -11.78 -32.91 3.37
CA ASN A 107 -12.92 -33.46 4.07
C ASN A 107 -13.45 -34.69 3.32
N PRO A 108 -13.46 -35.89 3.92
CA PRO A 108 -12.98 -36.20 5.27
C PRO A 108 -11.46 -36.20 5.42
N MET A 109 -10.96 -35.93 6.62
CA MET A 109 -9.56 -36.01 6.96
C MET A 109 -9.25 -37.39 7.58
N PHE A 110 -8.12 -37.99 7.17
CA PHE A 110 -7.61 -39.21 7.80
C PHE A 110 -6.67 -38.86 8.97
N ALA A 111 -7.01 -39.33 10.16
CA ALA A 111 -6.14 -39.27 11.32
C ALA A 111 -5.50 -40.65 11.54
N PRO A 112 -4.16 -40.78 11.39
CA PRO A 112 -3.49 -42.06 11.60
C PRO A 112 -3.57 -42.51 13.06
N ALA A 113 -3.37 -43.80 13.30
CA ALA A 113 -3.30 -44.33 14.66
C ALA A 113 -2.09 -43.72 15.41
N GLY A 114 -2.31 -43.31 16.66
CA GLY A 114 -1.26 -42.70 17.50
C GLY A 114 -1.78 -42.33 18.87
N GLY A 115 -0.87 -42.18 19.85
CA GLY A 115 -1.24 -41.77 21.22
C GLY A 115 -2.28 -42.66 21.90
N GLY A 116 -2.34 -43.96 21.57
CA GLY A 116 -3.34 -44.89 22.12
C GLY A 116 -4.70 -44.87 21.41
N SER A 117 -4.89 -44.07 20.39
CA SER A 117 -6.10 -44.00 19.57
C SER A 117 -5.95 -44.77 18.26
N PRO A 118 -7.00 -45.50 17.79
CA PRO A 118 -6.99 -46.13 16.48
C PRO A 118 -7.06 -45.08 15.37
N ALA A 119 -6.68 -45.48 14.13
CA ALA A 119 -6.89 -44.65 12.95
C ALA A 119 -8.37 -44.31 12.76
N ARG A 120 -8.65 -43.09 12.33
CA ARG A 120 -10.03 -42.56 12.19
C ARG A 120 -10.18 -41.72 10.94
N ILE A 121 -11.37 -41.73 10.41
CA ILE A 121 -11.83 -40.78 9.39
C ILE A 121 -12.66 -39.71 10.09
N LEU A 122 -12.29 -38.44 9.90
CA LEU A 122 -12.92 -37.31 10.57
C LEU A 122 -13.62 -36.43 9.52
N SER A 123 -14.94 -36.25 9.71
CA SER A 123 -15.67 -35.22 8.99
C SER A 123 -15.35 -33.85 9.59
N ASN A 124 -15.01 -32.90 8.74
CA ASN A 124 -14.60 -31.56 9.17
C ASN A 124 -14.90 -30.54 8.06
N ALA A 125 -14.64 -29.26 8.32
CA ALA A 125 -14.76 -28.16 7.37
C ALA A 125 -13.38 -27.61 6.92
N GLY A 126 -12.34 -28.44 6.89
CA GLY A 126 -10.98 -28.03 6.54
C GLY A 126 -10.84 -27.42 5.14
N TYR A 127 -11.74 -27.77 4.21
CA TYR A 127 -11.83 -27.19 2.88
C TYR A 127 -12.34 -25.73 2.88
N HIS A 128 -12.93 -25.29 3.97
CA HIS A 128 -13.44 -23.92 4.13
C HIS A 128 -12.44 -23.08 4.89
N ASP A 129 -11.59 -22.35 4.16
CA ASP A 129 -10.64 -21.44 4.80
C ASP A 129 -11.34 -20.17 5.30
N ALA A 130 -11.65 -20.17 6.60
CA ALA A 130 -12.33 -19.07 7.27
C ALA A 130 -11.44 -17.83 7.49
N ARG A 131 -10.12 -17.93 7.26
CA ARG A 131 -9.15 -16.84 7.52
C ARG A 131 -8.91 -15.96 6.30
N SER A 132 -8.91 -16.55 5.10
CA SER A 132 -8.50 -15.85 3.87
C SER A 132 -9.33 -14.61 3.58
N ALA A 133 -10.66 -14.72 3.59
CA ALA A 133 -11.51 -13.58 3.26
C ALA A 133 -11.40 -12.42 4.27
N PRO A 134 -11.45 -12.64 5.61
CA PRO A 134 -11.23 -11.56 6.58
C PRO A 134 -9.85 -10.91 6.46
N MET A 135 -8.80 -11.67 6.15
CA MET A 135 -7.46 -11.12 5.96
C MET A 135 -7.38 -10.26 4.71
N LEU A 136 -7.94 -10.73 3.60
CA LEU A 136 -8.01 -9.98 2.35
C LEU A 136 -8.81 -8.69 2.51
N ASN A 137 -9.91 -8.73 3.26
CA ASN A 137 -10.66 -7.52 3.61
C ASN A 137 -9.83 -6.54 4.45
N ALA A 138 -9.06 -7.03 5.43
CA ALA A 138 -8.18 -6.18 6.24
C ALA A 138 -7.07 -5.54 5.39
N ILE A 139 -6.52 -6.28 4.43
CA ILE A 139 -5.56 -5.77 3.46
C ILE A 139 -6.17 -4.68 2.60
N ALA A 140 -7.32 -4.95 1.98
CA ALA A 140 -8.00 -3.99 1.12
C ALA A 140 -8.31 -2.70 1.89
N ALA A 141 -8.79 -2.81 3.14
CA ALA A 141 -9.07 -1.66 4.00
C ALA A 141 -7.81 -0.84 4.30
N ALA A 142 -6.72 -1.48 4.75
CA ALA A 142 -5.47 -0.78 5.04
C ALA A 142 -4.86 -0.14 3.77
N THR A 143 -5.02 -0.78 2.61
CA THR A 143 -4.59 -0.26 1.30
C THR A 143 -5.41 0.97 0.91
N ALA A 144 -6.73 0.94 1.08
CA ALA A 144 -7.62 2.06 0.79
C ALA A 144 -7.37 3.26 1.73
N ASP A 145 -7.03 3.00 2.99
CA ASP A 145 -6.62 4.04 3.93
C ASP A 145 -5.34 4.74 3.47
N LEU A 146 -4.34 3.98 2.98
CA LEU A 146 -3.12 4.56 2.42
C LEU A 146 -3.39 5.34 1.12
N ALA A 147 -4.28 4.87 0.26
CA ALA A 147 -4.71 5.62 -0.93
C ALA A 147 -5.39 6.94 -0.56
N SER A 148 -6.25 6.92 0.47
CA SER A 148 -6.89 8.10 1.02
C SER A 148 -5.87 9.07 1.62
N LEU A 149 -4.87 8.57 2.35
CA LEU A 149 -3.77 9.38 2.88
C LEU A 149 -2.99 10.06 1.75
N ALA A 150 -2.62 9.30 0.71
CA ALA A 150 -1.91 9.83 -0.45
C ALA A 150 -2.70 10.94 -1.16
N ALA A 151 -4.00 10.76 -1.31
CA ALA A 151 -4.88 11.76 -1.93
C ALA A 151 -4.98 13.05 -1.10
N VAL A 152 -5.10 12.94 0.24
CA VAL A 152 -5.11 14.10 1.12
C VAL A 152 -3.76 14.82 1.11
N GLN A 153 -2.65 14.10 1.12
CA GLN A 153 -1.32 14.69 0.99
C GLN A 153 -1.15 15.39 -0.37
N ALA A 154 -1.61 14.79 -1.46
CA ALA A 154 -1.61 15.39 -2.80
C ALA A 154 -2.39 16.72 -2.81
N THR A 155 -3.57 16.76 -2.17
CA THR A 155 -4.35 17.98 -2.03
C THR A 155 -3.60 19.06 -1.25
N ARG A 156 -2.96 18.70 -0.15
CA ARG A 156 -2.18 19.65 0.65
C ARG A 156 -0.97 20.22 -0.10
N LEU A 157 -0.28 19.40 -0.88
CA LEU A 157 0.82 19.86 -1.72
C LEU A 157 0.33 20.80 -2.85
N ALA A 158 -0.82 20.51 -3.43
CA ALA A 158 -1.44 21.36 -4.45
C ALA A 158 -1.86 22.74 -3.91
N GLU A 159 -2.22 22.82 -2.63
CA GLU A 159 -2.63 24.03 -1.93
C GLU A 159 -1.46 24.78 -1.26
N ASP A 160 -0.23 24.25 -1.28
CA ASP A 160 0.92 24.86 -0.60
C ASP A 160 1.27 26.23 -1.21
N PRO A 161 1.07 27.35 -0.47
CA PRO A 161 1.33 28.69 -0.97
C PRO A 161 2.82 28.98 -1.23
N ALA A 162 3.73 28.21 -0.65
CA ALA A 162 5.17 28.32 -0.89
C ALA A 162 5.65 27.41 -2.03
N GLY A 163 4.80 26.56 -2.56
CA GLY A 163 5.08 25.61 -3.63
C GLY A 163 4.28 25.89 -4.89
N LEU A 164 3.47 24.90 -5.29
CA LEU A 164 2.72 24.94 -6.57
C LEU A 164 1.68 26.06 -6.63
N ALA A 165 1.00 26.37 -5.53
CA ALA A 165 -0.02 27.43 -5.51
C ALA A 165 0.57 28.83 -5.80
N ALA A 166 1.86 29.04 -5.55
CA ALA A 166 2.56 30.28 -5.91
C ALA A 166 3.07 30.32 -7.35
N SER A 167 3.00 29.19 -8.07
CA SER A 167 3.52 29.08 -9.43
C SER A 167 2.46 29.47 -10.45
N GLU A 168 2.57 30.66 -11.00
CA GLU A 168 1.70 31.12 -12.11
C GLU A 168 1.88 30.29 -13.39
N SER A 169 2.98 29.54 -13.50
CA SER A 169 3.33 28.78 -14.71
C SER A 169 2.75 27.36 -14.78
N GLU A 170 2.18 26.84 -13.66
CA GLU A 170 1.77 25.45 -13.59
C GLU A 170 0.40 25.23 -12.90
N PRO A 171 -0.67 25.98 -13.24
CA PRO A 171 -1.95 25.84 -12.57
C PRO A 171 -2.59 24.46 -12.79
N GLU A 172 -2.24 23.77 -13.88
CA GLU A 172 -2.80 22.46 -14.23
C GLU A 172 -2.25 21.34 -13.33
N VAL A 173 -1.06 21.49 -12.76
CA VAL A 173 -0.48 20.50 -11.84
C VAL A 173 -1.31 20.34 -10.59
N THR A 174 -1.94 21.41 -10.12
CA THR A 174 -2.81 21.35 -8.93
C THR A 174 -4.04 20.46 -9.14
N LEU A 175 -4.53 20.34 -10.38
CA LEU A 175 -5.67 19.48 -10.73
C LEU A 175 -5.36 17.98 -10.55
N LEU A 176 -4.08 17.61 -10.46
CA LEU A 176 -3.67 16.24 -10.18
C LEU A 176 -4.19 15.72 -8.86
N SER A 177 -4.34 16.58 -7.87
CA SER A 177 -4.91 16.20 -6.58
C SER A 177 -6.32 15.62 -6.70
N MET A 178 -7.12 16.10 -7.66
CA MET A 178 -8.45 15.56 -7.94
C MET A 178 -8.40 14.15 -8.49
N THR A 179 -7.37 13.84 -9.30
CA THR A 179 -7.15 12.48 -9.81
C THR A 179 -6.80 11.52 -8.67
N ALA A 180 -5.95 11.96 -7.73
CA ALA A 180 -5.63 11.16 -6.56
C ALA A 180 -6.86 10.90 -5.67
N LEU A 181 -7.75 11.90 -5.51
CA LEU A 181 -9.02 11.72 -4.80
C LEU A 181 -9.92 10.69 -5.50
N GLY A 182 -10.02 10.71 -6.83
CA GLY A 182 -10.78 9.72 -7.58
C GLY A 182 -10.30 8.29 -7.32
N TRP A 183 -8.99 8.05 -7.39
CA TRP A 183 -8.40 6.75 -7.06
C TRP A 183 -8.64 6.34 -5.60
N ALA A 184 -8.59 7.27 -4.66
CA ALA A 184 -8.88 6.98 -3.27
C ALA A 184 -10.34 6.56 -3.05
N GLU A 185 -11.30 7.20 -3.74
CA GLU A 185 -12.72 6.80 -3.69
C GLU A 185 -12.93 5.39 -4.30
N GLU A 186 -12.29 5.07 -5.41
CA GLU A 186 -12.34 3.72 -5.99
C GLU A 186 -11.73 2.68 -5.04
N ALA A 187 -10.58 2.98 -4.41
CA ALA A 187 -9.99 2.11 -3.41
C ALA A 187 -10.94 1.85 -2.23
N ARG A 188 -11.66 2.86 -1.76
CA ARG A 188 -12.67 2.71 -0.69
C ARG A 188 -13.83 1.81 -1.10
N VAL A 189 -14.27 1.86 -2.34
CA VAL A 189 -15.28 0.94 -2.88
C VAL A 189 -14.72 -0.49 -2.92
N ALA A 190 -13.50 -0.66 -3.40
CA ALA A 190 -12.83 -1.96 -3.43
C ALA A 190 -12.56 -2.54 -2.02
N ALA A 191 -12.46 -1.68 -1.00
CA ALA A 191 -12.30 -2.10 0.40
C ALA A 191 -13.63 -2.51 1.09
N ALA A 192 -14.75 -2.57 0.36
CA ALA A 192 -16.01 -3.04 0.92
C ALA A 192 -15.86 -4.51 1.41
N PRO A 193 -16.24 -4.82 2.66
CA PRO A 193 -16.02 -6.14 3.22
C PRO A 193 -16.86 -7.19 2.51
N THR A 194 -16.22 -8.30 2.17
CA THR A 194 -16.90 -9.49 1.69
C THR A 194 -17.32 -10.38 2.88
N LEU A 195 -18.52 -10.91 2.81
CA LEU A 195 -19.07 -11.79 3.84
C LEU A 195 -19.30 -13.18 3.26
N ILE A 196 -19.39 -14.20 4.14
CA ILE A 196 -19.69 -15.55 3.72
C ILE A 196 -21.00 -15.58 2.92
N SER A 197 -20.99 -16.34 1.84
CA SER A 197 -22.20 -16.57 1.05
C SER A 197 -23.19 -17.44 1.83
N LEU A 198 -24.43 -16.99 1.85
CA LEU A 198 -25.53 -17.76 2.41
C LEU A 198 -26.30 -18.44 1.26
N GLY A 199 -26.51 -19.74 1.38
CA GLY A 199 -27.25 -20.50 0.41
C GLY A 199 -26.40 -21.54 -0.32
N GLY A 200 -27.06 -22.45 -0.96
CA GLY A 200 -26.50 -23.65 -1.57
C GLY A 200 -27.31 -24.85 -1.15
N SER A 201 -26.94 -26.03 -1.59
CA SER A 201 -27.51 -27.27 -1.12
C SER A 201 -26.55 -28.02 -0.21
N PRO A 202 -27.05 -28.73 0.83
CA PRO A 202 -26.17 -29.60 1.60
C PRO A 202 -25.40 -30.58 0.67
N PRO A 203 -24.10 -30.78 0.86
CA PRO A 203 -23.27 -30.43 2.03
C PRO A 203 -22.48 -29.10 1.89
N SER A 204 -22.81 -28.22 0.97
CA SER A 204 -22.07 -26.96 0.67
C SER A 204 -23.01 -25.77 0.77
N ASP A 205 -23.61 -25.56 1.92
CA ASP A 205 -24.57 -24.49 2.20
C ASP A 205 -23.92 -23.18 2.64
N THR A 206 -22.61 -23.18 2.84
CA THR A 206 -21.80 -21.97 3.03
C THR A 206 -20.56 -22.01 2.15
N SER A 207 -20.11 -20.86 1.66
CA SER A 207 -18.89 -20.76 0.88
C SER A 207 -18.03 -19.57 1.30
N SER A 208 -16.70 -19.74 1.17
CA SER A 208 -15.76 -18.65 1.43
C SER A 208 -15.74 -17.66 0.27
N PRO A 209 -15.88 -16.35 0.49
CA PRO A 209 -15.77 -15.33 -0.56
C PRO A 209 -14.31 -14.98 -0.87
N ALA A 210 -13.34 -15.82 -0.55
CA ALA A 210 -11.92 -15.51 -0.63
C ALA A 210 -11.46 -15.05 -2.03
N LEU A 211 -11.96 -15.69 -3.11
CA LEU A 211 -11.61 -15.28 -4.47
C LEU A 211 -12.15 -13.88 -4.82
N PHE A 212 -13.31 -13.53 -4.31
CA PHE A 212 -13.87 -12.20 -4.51
C PHE A 212 -13.14 -11.16 -3.67
N ALA A 213 -12.88 -11.46 -2.40
CA ALA A 213 -12.08 -10.62 -1.52
C ALA A 213 -10.68 -10.36 -2.10
N TRP A 214 -10.07 -11.38 -2.72
CA TRP A 214 -8.79 -11.24 -3.40
C TRP A 214 -8.84 -10.22 -4.54
N ARG A 215 -9.81 -10.32 -5.45
CA ARG A 215 -9.97 -9.36 -6.55
C ARG A 215 -10.12 -7.93 -6.05
N LEU A 216 -10.96 -7.74 -5.04
CA LEU A 216 -11.15 -6.41 -4.44
C LEU A 216 -9.87 -5.87 -3.81
N ALA A 217 -9.05 -6.72 -3.18
CA ALA A 217 -7.77 -6.31 -2.63
C ALA A 217 -6.76 -5.93 -3.73
N GLU A 218 -6.77 -6.62 -4.89
CA GLU A 218 -5.98 -6.24 -6.07
C GLU A 218 -6.42 -4.88 -6.63
N ASP A 219 -7.73 -4.66 -6.76
CA ASP A 219 -8.29 -3.40 -7.24
C ASP A 219 -7.89 -2.25 -6.31
N ALA A 220 -7.98 -2.43 -4.98
CA ALA A 220 -7.52 -1.45 -4.01
C ALA A 220 -6.01 -1.17 -4.14
N GLY A 221 -5.21 -2.21 -4.40
CA GLY A 221 -3.77 -2.09 -4.65
C GLY A 221 -3.45 -1.25 -5.88
N THR A 222 -4.17 -1.48 -6.98
CA THR A 222 -4.04 -0.71 -8.22
C THR A 222 -4.37 0.78 -7.98
N CYS A 223 -5.45 1.04 -7.26
CA CYS A 223 -5.85 2.40 -6.91
C CYS A 223 -4.81 3.11 -6.03
N LEU A 224 -4.22 2.40 -5.05
CA LEU A 224 -3.14 2.93 -4.23
C LEU A 224 -1.92 3.30 -5.09
N GLN A 225 -1.50 2.44 -6.01
CA GLN A 225 -0.38 2.71 -6.90
C GLN A 225 -0.60 3.98 -7.73
N ALA A 226 -1.81 4.15 -8.28
CA ALA A 226 -2.16 5.34 -9.06
C ALA A 226 -2.20 6.62 -8.20
N ALA A 227 -2.75 6.55 -6.99
CA ALA A 227 -2.74 7.67 -6.04
C ALA A 227 -1.31 8.08 -5.65
N LEU A 228 -0.43 7.10 -5.41
CA LEU A 228 0.97 7.33 -5.07
C LEU A 228 1.78 7.90 -6.24
N ALA A 229 1.53 7.44 -7.47
CA ALA A 229 2.16 7.99 -8.66
C ALA A 229 1.80 9.49 -8.81
N THR A 230 0.53 9.82 -8.60
CA THR A 230 0.04 11.20 -8.63
C THR A 230 0.70 12.05 -7.54
N LEU A 231 0.76 11.53 -6.31
CA LEU A 231 1.42 12.20 -5.19
C LEU A 231 2.92 12.44 -5.48
N ALA A 232 3.62 11.47 -6.10
CA ALA A 232 5.04 11.60 -6.44
C ALA A 232 5.29 12.76 -7.40
N VAL A 233 4.44 12.92 -8.42
CA VAL A 233 4.55 14.06 -9.36
C VAL A 233 4.34 15.38 -8.63
N LEU A 234 3.26 15.49 -7.86
CA LEU A 234 2.97 16.72 -7.11
C LEU A 234 4.09 17.11 -6.16
N ALA A 235 4.65 16.13 -5.44
CA ALA A 235 5.75 16.41 -4.52
C ALA A 235 7.03 16.83 -5.25
N ALA A 236 7.40 16.18 -6.34
CA ALA A 236 8.57 16.56 -7.12
C ALA A 236 8.45 17.98 -7.67
N HIS A 237 7.27 18.34 -8.19
CA HIS A 237 6.99 19.69 -8.68
C HIS A 237 6.98 20.73 -7.57
N THR A 238 6.40 20.41 -6.39
CA THR A 238 6.38 21.30 -5.21
C THR A 238 7.80 21.57 -4.72
N ILE A 239 8.65 20.55 -4.58
CA ILE A 239 10.04 20.72 -4.17
C ILE A 239 10.79 21.61 -5.17
N ALA A 240 10.64 21.30 -6.47
CA ALA A 240 11.32 22.07 -7.51
C ALA A 240 10.84 23.53 -7.58
N ALA A 241 9.52 23.77 -7.40
CA ALA A 241 8.96 25.12 -7.38
C ALA A 241 9.47 25.93 -6.18
N ALA A 242 9.52 25.30 -5.00
CA ALA A 242 9.98 25.94 -3.76
C ALA A 242 11.51 26.06 -3.65
N GLY A 243 12.28 25.45 -4.57
CA GLY A 243 13.75 25.43 -4.51
C GLY A 243 14.30 24.76 -3.25
N ARG A 244 13.57 23.80 -2.68
CA ARG A 244 13.96 23.14 -1.43
C ARG A 244 15.07 22.10 -1.66
N PRO A 245 16.00 21.91 -0.71
CA PRO A 245 17.02 20.88 -0.81
C PRO A 245 16.36 19.50 -0.79
N ILE A 246 16.93 18.59 -1.58
CA ILE A 246 16.43 17.22 -1.70
C ILE A 246 17.31 16.32 -0.83
N PRO A 247 16.72 15.51 0.08
CA PRO A 247 17.47 14.53 0.83
C PRO A 247 18.23 13.56 -0.10
N PRO A 248 19.49 13.21 0.20
CA PRO A 248 20.30 12.35 -0.68
C PRO A 248 19.63 11.04 -1.08
N ALA A 249 18.90 10.42 -0.16
CA ALA A 249 18.17 9.16 -0.43
C ALA A 249 17.02 9.30 -1.45
N LEU A 250 16.60 10.51 -1.78
CA LEU A 250 15.47 10.82 -2.66
C LEU A 250 15.90 11.35 -4.04
N HIS A 251 17.18 11.70 -4.25
CA HIS A 251 17.66 12.33 -5.49
C HIS A 251 17.30 11.51 -6.73
N GLU A 252 17.68 10.24 -6.78
CA GLU A 252 17.44 9.39 -7.96
C GLU A 252 15.95 9.36 -8.35
N ARG A 253 15.07 9.23 -7.36
CA ARG A 253 13.63 9.16 -7.62
C ARG A 253 13.04 10.52 -8.00
N PHE A 254 13.52 11.57 -7.40
CA PHE A 254 13.14 12.93 -7.74
C PHE A 254 13.51 13.25 -9.20
N ASP A 255 14.76 12.99 -9.57
CA ASP A 255 15.26 13.21 -10.93
C ASP A 255 14.50 12.38 -11.96
N ALA A 256 14.28 11.09 -11.69
CA ALA A 256 13.50 10.21 -12.55
C ALA A 256 12.04 10.68 -12.71
N THR A 257 11.46 11.25 -11.65
CA THR A 257 10.11 11.81 -11.74
C THR A 257 10.07 13.04 -12.60
N LEU A 258 11.00 14.00 -12.44
CA LEU A 258 11.06 15.22 -13.25
C LEU A 258 11.49 14.95 -14.70
N GLU A 259 12.31 13.94 -14.95
CA GLU A 259 12.66 13.51 -16.30
C GLU A 259 11.41 13.02 -17.06
N ARG A 260 10.52 12.31 -16.41
CA ARG A 260 9.27 11.80 -16.99
C ARG A 260 8.16 12.84 -17.07
N PHE A 261 8.14 13.75 -16.11
CA PHE A 261 7.19 14.86 -15.98
C PHE A 261 7.95 16.18 -15.90
N PRO A 262 8.53 16.62 -17.02
CA PRO A 262 9.30 17.87 -17.04
C PRO A 262 8.40 19.07 -16.74
N ARG A 263 8.99 20.09 -16.14
CA ARG A 263 8.34 21.37 -15.91
C ARG A 263 8.47 22.31 -17.11
N PRO A 264 7.44 23.06 -17.48
CA PRO A 264 6.06 22.98 -16.99
C PRO A 264 5.34 21.73 -17.47
N LEU A 265 4.43 21.20 -16.64
CA LEU A 265 3.64 20.03 -17.01
C LEU A 265 2.52 20.43 -17.98
N HIS A 266 2.53 19.82 -19.17
CA HIS A 266 1.47 20.02 -20.15
C HIS A 266 0.45 18.88 -20.08
N THR A 267 -0.83 19.21 -20.06
CA THR A 267 -1.97 18.27 -19.95
C THR A 267 -1.98 17.18 -21.02
N SER A 268 -1.47 17.45 -22.24
CA SER A 268 -1.50 16.48 -23.34
C SER A 268 -0.62 15.24 -23.15
N GLY A 269 0.36 15.29 -22.26
CA GLY A 269 1.23 14.15 -21.94
C GLY A 269 0.86 13.41 -20.65
N TYR A 270 -0.09 13.92 -19.91
CA TYR A 270 -0.36 13.57 -18.53
C TYR A 270 -0.84 12.12 -18.31
N GLN A 271 -1.87 11.69 -19.03
CA GLN A 271 -2.38 10.32 -18.89
C GLN A 271 -1.35 9.27 -19.27
N ALA A 272 -0.62 9.50 -20.37
CA ALA A 272 0.44 8.60 -20.81
C ALA A 272 1.61 8.53 -19.83
N ALA A 273 1.85 9.60 -19.09
CA ALA A 273 2.91 9.66 -18.11
C ALA A 273 2.50 9.00 -16.78
N LEU A 274 1.27 9.20 -16.29
CA LEU A 274 0.73 8.47 -15.13
C LEU A 274 0.71 6.96 -15.38
N GLN A 275 0.25 6.55 -16.58
CA GLN A 275 0.26 5.14 -16.96
C GLN A 275 1.68 4.57 -16.95
N ARG A 276 2.67 5.30 -17.47
CA ARG A 276 4.08 4.88 -17.42
C ARG A 276 4.63 4.74 -16.01
N ILE A 277 4.23 5.60 -15.07
CA ILE A 277 4.63 5.45 -13.66
C ILE A 277 3.96 4.22 -13.03
N ALA A 278 2.68 4.01 -13.28
CA ALA A 278 1.98 2.83 -12.81
C ALA A 278 2.63 1.55 -13.37
N ASP A 279 2.91 1.51 -14.68
CA ASP A 279 3.60 0.40 -15.34
C ASP A 279 5.02 0.15 -14.81
N ASP A 280 5.73 1.19 -14.37
CA ASP A 280 7.08 1.04 -13.80
C ASP A 280 7.03 0.55 -12.36
N VAL A 281 6.06 1.01 -11.58
CA VAL A 281 5.82 0.49 -10.23
C VAL A 281 5.50 -1.00 -10.36
N GLU A 282 4.62 -1.38 -11.28
CA GLU A 282 4.27 -2.77 -11.55
C GLU A 282 5.49 -3.61 -12.00
N ARG A 283 6.33 -3.08 -12.88
CA ARG A 283 7.57 -3.77 -13.33
C ARG A 283 8.63 -3.91 -12.25
N GLN A 284 8.79 -2.96 -11.36
CA GLN A 284 9.72 -3.05 -10.23
C GLN A 284 9.26 -4.09 -9.21
N VAL A 285 7.98 -4.35 -9.20
CA VAL A 285 7.31 -5.31 -8.34
C VAL A 285 7.34 -6.71 -8.96
N HIS A 286 7.17 -6.80 -10.27
CA HIS A 286 7.24 -8.04 -11.05
C HIS A 286 8.43 -7.97 -12.01
N PRO A 287 9.68 -8.17 -11.54
CA PRO A 287 10.81 -8.28 -12.45
C PRO A 287 10.57 -9.47 -13.38
N THR A 288 10.20 -9.18 -14.63
CA THR A 288 10.04 -10.16 -15.70
C THR A 288 11.40 -10.80 -15.98
N GLY A 289 11.76 -11.86 -15.25
CA GLY A 289 13.07 -12.50 -15.37
C GLY A 289 13.20 -13.89 -14.77
N ALA A 290 12.22 -14.33 -13.99
CA ALA A 290 12.21 -15.69 -13.46
C ALA A 290 11.15 -16.57 -14.17
N ARG A 291 11.22 -16.68 -15.50
CA ARG A 291 10.73 -17.90 -16.13
C ARG A 291 11.70 -19.00 -15.70
N GLY A 292 11.26 -19.84 -14.76
CA GLY A 292 11.94 -21.09 -14.47
C GLY A 292 12.16 -21.88 -15.77
N PRO A 293 13.16 -22.77 -15.82
CA PRO A 293 13.42 -23.58 -17.00
C PRO A 293 12.16 -24.37 -17.35
N ASP A 294 11.75 -24.27 -18.61
CA ASP A 294 10.67 -25.03 -19.22
C ASP A 294 10.85 -26.52 -18.85
N PRO A 295 9.89 -27.18 -18.20
CA PRO A 295 9.99 -28.63 -18.00
C PRO A 295 9.77 -29.30 -19.36
N GLY A 296 10.87 -29.71 -20.01
CA GLY A 296 10.88 -30.54 -21.21
C GLY A 296 10.29 -31.93 -20.99
#